data_3769378b41df2c7176316678da1dbee5
#
_entry.id   3769378b41df2c7176316678da1dbee5
#
_cell.length_a   1.000
_cell.length_b   1.000
_cell.length_c   1.000
_cell.angle_alpha   90.00
_cell.angle_beta   90.00
_cell.angle_gamma   90.00
#
_symmetry.space_group_name_H-M   'P 1'
#
loop_
_entity.id
_entity.type
_entity.pdbx_description
1 polymer ?
#
loop_
_entity_poly.entity_id
_entity_poly.type
_entity_poly.pdbx_seq_one_letter_code
_entity_poly.pdbx_strand_id
1 'polypeptide(L)'
;MSREIALTEPLYQAKGIKKYFPVTGGVLRRKIGEVKALDGVDLDIYRGETISVIGESGCGKTTLGRMLAVLQKPTGGELSFDFGDGLKNVVGLNRTEELAFRRRVQMIFQDPYTSFNPRQRVGAAIDEVLQVHGMKDPEERFSRIKESCEMVNMRVEYLQRYPHEFSGGQRQRLAIARCLAIKPELIIADEIVSALDVSIQAQIINLLRQIQRETGLSFVFITHDVAVARYVGHRIAVMYLGSVVEILPAGALPQNAEHPYTIALLSAVPDMNLQGKKKEIVLQGEVPSPIDAPSGCAFSTRCPYVMDICKIARPVLRLAYDTDPSHQVACHLEKPPIGA
;
A
#
# COMPACT_ATOMS: atom_id res chain seq x y z
N MET A 1 22.17 6.27 -5.45
CA MET A 1 21.77 5.99 -6.83
C MET A 1 20.58 5.05 -6.77
N SER A 2 19.39 5.52 -7.11
CA SER A 2 18.19 4.70 -7.28
C SER A 2 18.44 3.80 -8.50
N ARG A 3 18.31 2.48 -8.35
CA ARG A 3 18.24 1.60 -9.52
C ARG A 3 16.99 2.01 -10.30
N GLU A 4 17.13 2.37 -11.59
CA GLU A 4 15.99 2.48 -12.49
C GLU A 4 15.27 1.12 -12.51
N ILE A 5 14.00 1.13 -12.19
CA ILE A 5 13.16 -0.07 -12.23
C ILE A 5 12.76 -0.27 -13.68
N ALA A 6 13.13 -1.41 -14.24
CA ALA A 6 12.64 -1.79 -15.57
C ALA A 6 11.12 -2.10 -15.46
N LEU A 7 10.29 -1.24 -16.03
CA LEU A 7 8.83 -1.42 -16.12
C LEU A 7 8.48 -2.39 -17.25
N THR A 8 9.05 -3.60 -17.24
CA THR A 8 8.85 -4.57 -18.34
C THR A 8 7.66 -5.47 -18.07
N GLU A 9 7.73 -6.26 -17.01
CA GLU A 9 6.66 -7.20 -16.65
C GLU A 9 6.31 -7.06 -15.16
N PRO A 10 5.02 -6.88 -14.83
CA PRO A 10 4.62 -6.72 -13.44
C PRO A 10 4.76 -8.04 -12.66
N LEU A 11 5.26 -7.95 -11.42
CA LEU A 11 5.20 -9.02 -10.43
C LEU A 11 3.76 -9.29 -9.99
N TYR A 12 2.99 -8.21 -9.82
CA TYR A 12 1.60 -8.26 -9.38
C TYR A 12 0.79 -7.24 -10.17
N GLN A 13 -0.39 -7.66 -10.64
CA GLN A 13 -1.29 -6.81 -11.41
C GLN A 13 -2.69 -6.83 -10.79
N ALA A 14 -3.23 -5.66 -10.53
CA ALA A 14 -4.62 -5.44 -10.14
C ALA A 14 -5.33 -4.71 -11.29
N LYS A 15 -6.39 -5.30 -11.85
CA LYS A 15 -7.18 -4.74 -12.96
C LYS A 15 -8.63 -4.57 -12.57
N GLY A 16 -9.12 -3.33 -12.61
CA GLY A 16 -10.51 -2.98 -12.39
C GLY A 16 -11.05 -3.44 -11.04
N ILE A 17 -10.20 -3.46 -9.98
CA ILE A 17 -10.56 -4.04 -8.69
C ILE A 17 -11.68 -3.24 -8.04
N LYS A 18 -12.75 -3.96 -7.67
CA LYS A 18 -13.90 -3.44 -6.95
C LYS A 18 -14.07 -4.16 -5.61
N LYS A 19 -14.38 -3.40 -4.59
CA LYS A 19 -14.81 -3.94 -3.29
C LYS A 19 -15.93 -3.12 -2.72
N TYR A 20 -17.12 -3.71 -2.71
CA TYR A 20 -18.33 -3.10 -2.21
C TYR A 20 -18.77 -3.84 -0.94
N PHE A 21 -19.03 -3.08 0.11
CA PHE A 21 -19.55 -3.62 1.37
C PHE A 21 -21.02 -3.25 1.49
N PRO A 22 -21.94 -4.25 1.68
CA PRO A 22 -23.35 -3.96 1.83
C PRO A 22 -23.61 -3.23 3.15
N VAL A 23 -24.37 -2.15 3.09
CA VAL A 23 -24.92 -1.46 4.26
C VAL A 23 -26.30 -2.01 4.51
N THR A 24 -26.52 -2.57 5.69
CA THR A 24 -27.81 -3.12 6.10
C THR A 24 -28.43 -2.24 7.17
N GLY A 25 -29.74 -1.99 7.09
CA GLY A 25 -30.49 -1.20 8.05
C GLY A 25 -31.84 -1.81 8.44
N GLY A 26 -32.40 -1.27 9.51
CA GLY A 26 -33.67 -1.73 10.07
C GLY A 26 -33.60 -3.08 10.81
N VAL A 27 -34.71 -3.45 11.47
CA VAL A 27 -34.83 -4.69 12.27
C VAL A 27 -34.62 -5.95 11.42
N LEU A 28 -34.98 -5.90 10.14
CA LEU A 28 -34.87 -7.01 9.19
C LEU A 28 -33.53 -7.02 8.41
N ARG A 29 -32.53 -6.20 8.78
CA ARG A 29 -31.21 -6.09 8.13
C ARG A 29 -31.30 -6.04 6.60
N ARG A 30 -32.27 -5.29 6.06
CA ARG A 30 -32.39 -5.10 4.61
C ARG A 30 -31.21 -4.25 4.09
N LYS A 31 -30.71 -4.61 2.90
CA LYS A 31 -29.68 -3.83 2.19
C LYS A 31 -30.24 -2.44 1.85
N ILE A 32 -29.64 -1.39 2.39
CA ILE A 32 -30.02 0.02 2.17
C ILE A 32 -29.04 0.77 1.26
N GLY A 33 -27.86 0.20 1.02
CA GLY A 33 -26.82 0.78 0.17
C GLY A 33 -25.57 -0.09 0.11
N GLU A 34 -24.55 0.44 -0.53
CA GLU A 34 -23.21 -0.18 -0.60
C GLU A 34 -22.13 0.88 -0.39
N VAL A 35 -21.15 0.57 0.46
CA VAL A 35 -19.92 1.34 0.57
C VAL A 35 -18.98 0.87 -0.53
N LYS A 36 -18.68 1.70 -1.51
CA LYS A 36 -17.74 1.44 -2.59
C LYS A 36 -16.31 1.73 -2.09
N ALA A 37 -15.75 0.80 -1.31
CA ALA A 37 -14.42 0.98 -0.72
C ALA A 37 -13.30 0.96 -1.76
N LEU A 38 -13.46 0.17 -2.84
CA LEU A 38 -12.64 0.21 -4.05
C LEU A 38 -13.59 0.17 -5.26
N ASP A 39 -13.35 1.03 -6.24
CA ASP A 39 -14.23 1.16 -7.39
C ASP A 39 -13.44 1.32 -8.70
N GLY A 40 -12.92 0.20 -9.24
CA GLY A 40 -12.17 0.16 -10.48
C GLY A 40 -10.71 0.59 -10.31
N VAL A 41 -9.99 -0.03 -9.38
CA VAL A 41 -8.56 0.25 -9.16
C VAL A 41 -7.71 -0.57 -10.13
N ASP A 42 -6.87 0.12 -10.89
CA ASP A 42 -5.80 -0.44 -11.71
C ASP A 42 -4.46 -0.12 -11.06
N LEU A 43 -3.61 -1.15 -10.86
CA LEU A 43 -2.29 -0.99 -10.24
C LEU A 43 -1.36 -2.14 -10.63
N ASP A 44 -0.24 -1.81 -11.27
CA ASP A 44 0.85 -2.74 -11.53
C ASP A 44 1.99 -2.52 -10.54
N ILE A 45 2.53 -3.61 -9.98
CA ILE A 45 3.66 -3.63 -9.05
C ILE A 45 4.78 -4.42 -9.70
N TYR A 46 5.97 -3.84 -9.78
CA TYR A 46 7.12 -4.44 -10.47
C TYR A 46 8.09 -5.10 -9.48
N ARG A 47 8.91 -6.03 -9.98
CA ARG A 47 9.93 -6.71 -9.15
C ARG A 47 10.97 -5.73 -8.62
N GLY A 48 11.28 -5.83 -7.33
CA GLY A 48 12.22 -4.94 -6.64
C GLY A 48 11.72 -3.51 -6.47
N GLU A 49 10.45 -3.25 -6.78
CA GLU A 49 9.83 -1.93 -6.62
C GLU A 49 9.29 -1.73 -5.21
N THR A 50 9.37 -0.50 -4.73
CA THR A 50 8.50 0.01 -3.67
C THR A 50 7.50 0.98 -4.29
N ILE A 51 6.22 0.59 -4.36
CA ILE A 51 5.15 1.52 -4.69
C ILE A 51 4.49 2.02 -3.41
N SER A 52 4.47 3.34 -3.21
CA SER A 52 3.80 3.96 -2.06
C SER A 52 2.36 4.30 -2.43
N VAL A 53 1.41 3.98 -1.54
CA VAL A 53 -0.01 4.30 -1.72
C VAL A 53 -0.40 5.36 -0.70
N ILE A 54 -0.81 6.53 -1.19
CA ILE A 54 -1.19 7.68 -0.36
C ILE A 54 -2.63 8.15 -0.66
N GLY A 55 -3.19 8.94 0.25
CA GLY A 55 -4.52 9.55 0.12
C GLY A 55 -5.15 9.81 1.48
N GLU A 56 -6.26 10.55 1.50
CA GLU A 56 -7.01 10.88 2.72
C GLU A 56 -7.47 9.62 3.48
N SER A 57 -7.73 9.77 4.78
CA SER A 57 -8.29 8.67 5.60
C SER A 57 -9.63 8.20 5.01
N GLY A 58 -9.85 6.88 4.99
CA GLY A 58 -11.07 6.29 4.44
C GLY A 58 -11.13 6.18 2.91
N CYS A 59 -10.12 6.61 2.14
CA CYS A 59 -10.12 6.51 0.68
C CYS A 59 -9.94 5.09 0.11
N GLY A 60 -9.76 4.06 0.97
CA GLY A 60 -9.69 2.66 0.53
C GLY A 60 -8.30 2.00 0.58
N LYS A 61 -7.23 2.67 1.04
CA LYS A 61 -5.85 2.15 1.06
C LYS A 61 -5.70 0.79 1.76
N THR A 62 -6.16 0.67 3.00
CA THR A 62 -6.14 -0.59 3.75
C THR A 62 -6.95 -1.69 3.07
N THR A 63 -8.08 -1.31 2.44
CA THR A 63 -8.90 -2.27 1.67
C THR A 63 -8.12 -2.76 0.46
N LEU A 64 -7.42 -1.87 -0.26
CA LEU A 64 -6.53 -2.26 -1.37
C LEU A 64 -5.43 -3.22 -0.88
N GLY A 65 -4.74 -2.91 0.21
CA GLY A 65 -3.74 -3.80 0.79
C GLY A 65 -4.29 -5.20 1.10
N ARG A 66 -5.48 -5.28 1.71
CA ARG A 66 -6.16 -6.56 2.00
C ARG A 66 -6.60 -7.31 0.74
N MET A 67 -6.97 -6.61 -0.34
CA MET A 67 -7.25 -7.24 -1.63
C MET A 67 -5.98 -7.83 -2.23
N LEU A 68 -4.88 -7.06 -2.29
CA LEU A 68 -3.60 -7.53 -2.81
C LEU A 68 -3.06 -8.73 -2.02
N ALA A 69 -3.26 -8.79 -0.71
CA ALA A 69 -2.93 -9.95 0.13
C ALA A 69 -3.93 -11.12 -0.01
N VAL A 70 -5.00 -10.96 -0.80
CA VAL A 70 -6.10 -11.93 -0.95
C VAL A 70 -6.70 -12.34 0.41
N LEU A 71 -6.68 -11.42 1.39
CA LEU A 71 -7.34 -11.62 2.69
C LEU A 71 -8.86 -11.42 2.60
N GLN A 72 -9.31 -10.75 1.56
CA GLN A 72 -10.71 -10.57 1.23
C GLN A 72 -10.90 -10.77 -0.27
N LYS A 73 -12.03 -11.36 -0.69
CA LYS A 73 -12.34 -11.51 -2.11
C LYS A 73 -12.83 -10.19 -2.70
N PRO A 74 -12.37 -9.77 -3.88
CA PRO A 74 -12.92 -8.64 -4.59
C PRO A 74 -14.37 -8.90 -4.99
N THR A 75 -15.15 -7.82 -5.15
CA THR A 75 -16.52 -7.89 -5.70
C THR A 75 -16.50 -7.91 -7.22
N GLY A 76 -15.41 -7.46 -7.84
CA GLY A 76 -15.15 -7.48 -9.28
C GLY A 76 -13.71 -7.11 -9.59
N GLY A 77 -13.30 -7.31 -10.83
CA GLY A 77 -11.91 -7.14 -11.28
C GLY A 77 -11.06 -8.39 -11.08
N GLU A 78 -9.79 -8.29 -11.45
CA GLU A 78 -8.84 -9.40 -11.46
C GLU A 78 -7.56 -9.05 -10.72
N LEU A 79 -7.06 -10.01 -9.93
CA LEU A 79 -5.77 -9.94 -9.24
C LEU A 79 -4.88 -11.04 -9.81
N SER A 80 -3.74 -10.69 -10.37
CA SER A 80 -2.82 -11.65 -10.97
C SER A 80 -1.40 -11.48 -10.44
N PHE A 81 -0.74 -12.59 -10.11
CA PHE A 81 0.63 -12.64 -9.60
C PHE A 81 1.50 -13.51 -10.52
N ASP A 82 2.74 -13.09 -10.76
CA ASP A 82 3.70 -13.85 -11.52
C ASP A 82 4.47 -14.83 -10.63
N PHE A 83 4.19 -16.13 -10.80
CA PHE A 83 4.86 -17.21 -10.08
C PHE A 83 6.21 -17.59 -10.69
N GLY A 84 6.65 -16.92 -11.77
CA GLY A 84 7.87 -17.18 -12.53
C GLY A 84 7.59 -17.82 -13.90
N ASP A 85 6.35 -18.13 -14.21
CA ASP A 85 5.84 -18.67 -15.46
C ASP A 85 4.72 -17.79 -16.08
N GLY A 86 4.69 -16.51 -15.69
CA GLY A 86 3.72 -15.51 -16.11
C GLY A 86 2.63 -15.23 -15.08
N LEU A 87 1.81 -14.23 -15.40
CA LEU A 87 0.72 -13.77 -14.54
C LEU A 87 -0.41 -14.81 -14.45
N LYS A 88 -0.77 -15.21 -13.24
CA LYS A 88 -1.92 -16.10 -12.95
C LYS A 88 -2.87 -15.41 -11.98
N ASN A 89 -4.18 -15.58 -12.24
CA ASN A 89 -5.21 -15.06 -11.33
C ASN A 89 -5.09 -15.73 -9.96
N VAL A 90 -5.02 -14.89 -8.90
CA VAL A 90 -4.88 -15.36 -7.51
C VAL A 90 -6.18 -15.40 -6.74
N VAL A 91 -7.31 -15.06 -7.39
CA VAL A 91 -8.64 -15.16 -6.78
C VAL A 91 -9.25 -16.52 -7.07
N GLY A 92 -9.51 -17.29 -6.01
CA GLY A 92 -10.11 -18.62 -6.15
C GLY A 92 -9.11 -19.76 -6.37
N LEU A 93 -7.84 -19.55 -6.02
CA LEU A 93 -6.81 -20.57 -5.97
C LEU A 93 -7.25 -21.76 -5.07
N ASN A 94 -6.81 -22.96 -5.42
CA ASN A 94 -6.95 -24.12 -4.54
C ASN A 94 -6.03 -23.97 -3.32
N ARG A 95 -6.22 -24.82 -2.30
CA ARG A 95 -5.51 -24.72 -1.01
C ARG A 95 -3.96 -24.75 -1.16
N THR A 96 -3.44 -25.55 -2.07
CA THR A 96 -1.99 -25.67 -2.30
C THR A 96 -1.45 -24.42 -2.98
N GLU A 97 -2.13 -23.94 -4.01
CA GLU A 97 -1.77 -22.69 -4.73
C GLU A 97 -1.91 -21.47 -3.82
N GLU A 98 -2.95 -21.43 -2.99
CA GLU A 98 -3.14 -20.35 -2.00
C GLU A 98 -1.98 -20.31 -1.01
N LEU A 99 -1.52 -21.46 -0.51
CA LEU A 99 -0.37 -21.53 0.39
C LEU A 99 0.92 -21.08 -0.31
N ALA A 100 1.11 -21.46 -1.57
CA ALA A 100 2.25 -21.02 -2.38
C ALA A 100 2.23 -19.49 -2.62
N PHE A 101 1.04 -18.92 -2.90
CA PHE A 101 0.86 -17.47 -3.00
C PHE A 101 1.13 -16.77 -1.68
N ARG A 102 0.56 -17.24 -0.56
CA ARG A 102 0.76 -16.67 0.78
C ARG A 102 2.20 -16.74 1.26
N ARG A 103 3.01 -17.68 0.75
CA ARG A 103 4.45 -17.70 1.01
C ARG A 103 5.17 -16.54 0.32
N ARG A 104 4.72 -16.15 -0.89
CA ARG A 104 5.36 -15.12 -1.72
C ARG A 104 4.87 -13.71 -1.42
N VAL A 105 3.61 -13.57 -0.98
CA VAL A 105 2.98 -12.28 -0.67
C VAL A 105 2.60 -12.23 0.80
N GLN A 106 3.20 -11.31 1.54
CA GLN A 106 2.97 -11.11 2.96
C GLN A 106 2.40 -9.74 3.26
N MET A 107 1.69 -9.61 4.38
CA MET A 107 1.16 -8.32 4.84
C MET A 107 1.60 -8.05 6.28
N ILE A 108 2.10 -6.83 6.51
CA ILE A 108 2.36 -6.29 7.84
C ILE A 108 1.23 -5.30 8.15
N PHE A 109 0.51 -5.55 9.24
CA PHE A 109 -0.64 -4.75 9.65
C PHE A 109 -0.24 -3.52 10.45
N GLN A 110 -1.11 -2.53 10.46
CA GLN A 110 -0.95 -1.24 11.11
C GLN A 110 -0.63 -1.35 12.61
N ASP A 111 -1.28 -2.30 13.32
CA ASP A 111 -1.10 -2.46 14.76
C ASP A 111 -0.13 -3.60 15.09
N PRO A 112 1.08 -3.29 15.58
CA PRO A 112 2.04 -4.31 15.97
C PRO A 112 1.61 -5.07 17.24
N TYR A 113 0.67 -4.52 18.04
CA TYR A 113 0.17 -5.18 19.24
C TYR A 113 -0.71 -6.38 18.91
N THR A 114 -1.52 -6.30 17.86
CA THR A 114 -2.39 -7.38 17.40
C THR A 114 -1.66 -8.41 16.52
N SER A 115 -0.40 -8.10 16.14
CA SER A 115 0.39 -8.97 15.26
C SER A 115 0.91 -10.24 15.93
N PHE A 116 0.95 -10.29 17.26
CA PHE A 116 1.43 -11.44 18.03
C PHE A 116 0.42 -11.87 19.09
N ASN A 117 0.30 -13.17 19.32
CA ASN A 117 -0.45 -13.69 20.46
C ASN A 117 0.30 -13.32 21.75
N PRO A 118 -0.29 -12.54 22.70
CA PRO A 118 0.39 -12.11 23.91
C PRO A 118 0.78 -13.24 24.86
N ARG A 119 0.19 -14.43 24.68
CA ARG A 119 0.47 -15.62 25.50
C ARG A 119 1.53 -16.54 24.88
N GLN A 120 2.04 -16.21 23.71
CA GLN A 120 3.05 -17.00 22.99
C GLN A 120 4.39 -16.24 22.96
N ARG A 121 5.52 -16.96 23.09
CA ARG A 121 6.84 -16.38 22.90
C ARG A 121 7.02 -15.96 21.43
N VAL A 122 7.75 -14.89 21.20
CA VAL A 122 7.92 -14.35 19.85
C VAL A 122 8.57 -15.35 18.90
N GLY A 123 9.58 -16.09 19.37
CA GLY A 123 10.24 -17.13 18.57
C GLY A 123 9.29 -18.22 18.11
N ALA A 124 8.39 -18.67 18.99
CA ALA A 124 7.37 -19.66 18.65
C ALA A 124 6.37 -19.14 17.61
N ALA A 125 6.00 -17.85 17.67
CA ALA A 125 5.12 -17.24 16.68
C ALA A 125 5.76 -17.13 15.29
N ILE A 126 7.09 -16.97 15.20
CA ILE A 126 7.80 -16.96 13.91
C ILE A 126 7.97 -18.40 13.41
N ASP A 127 8.30 -19.34 14.30
CA ASP A 127 8.48 -20.77 13.97
C ASP A 127 7.18 -21.39 13.42
N GLU A 128 6.02 -21.03 13.99
CA GLU A 128 4.71 -21.47 13.53
C GLU A 128 4.45 -21.10 12.06
N VAL A 129 4.84 -19.90 11.64
CA VAL A 129 4.70 -19.47 10.24
C VAL A 129 5.52 -20.38 9.31
N LEU A 130 6.75 -20.70 9.67
CA LEU A 130 7.60 -21.59 8.89
C LEU A 130 7.05 -23.03 8.81
N GLN A 131 6.49 -23.53 9.93
CA GLN A 131 5.83 -24.84 9.96
C GLN A 131 4.60 -24.88 9.04
N VAL A 132 3.73 -23.86 9.11
CA VAL A 132 2.54 -23.75 8.24
C VAL A 132 2.93 -23.76 6.77
N HIS A 133 4.06 -23.15 6.42
CA HIS A 133 4.59 -23.14 5.05
C HIS A 133 5.45 -24.36 4.70
N GLY A 134 5.38 -25.43 5.51
CA GLY A 134 5.90 -26.75 5.19
C GLY A 134 7.38 -26.98 5.48
N MET A 135 8.05 -26.08 6.20
CA MET A 135 9.43 -26.28 6.64
C MET A 135 9.45 -27.23 7.86
N LYS A 136 9.83 -28.48 7.65
CA LYS A 136 9.73 -29.54 8.66
C LYS A 136 10.92 -29.59 9.61
N ASP A 137 12.12 -29.30 9.10
CA ASP A 137 13.35 -29.38 9.89
C ASP A 137 13.46 -28.23 10.91
N PRO A 138 13.55 -28.54 12.22
CA PRO A 138 13.67 -27.53 13.27
C PRO A 138 14.97 -26.70 13.18
N GLU A 139 16.08 -27.29 12.74
CA GLU A 139 17.36 -26.60 12.63
C GLU A 139 17.33 -25.60 11.48
N GLU A 140 16.75 -25.99 10.34
CA GLU A 140 16.53 -25.10 9.21
C GLU A 140 15.60 -23.94 9.61
N ARG A 141 14.51 -24.19 10.33
CA ARG A 141 13.61 -23.14 10.82
C ARG A 141 14.32 -22.17 11.75
N PHE A 142 15.10 -22.69 12.71
CA PHE A 142 15.87 -21.84 13.63
C PHE A 142 16.89 -20.97 12.89
N SER A 143 17.59 -21.53 11.90
CA SER A 143 18.52 -20.78 11.05
C SER A 143 17.81 -19.63 10.32
N ARG A 144 16.62 -19.89 9.78
CA ARG A 144 15.78 -18.87 9.12
C ARG A 144 15.31 -17.78 10.05
N ILE A 145 14.88 -18.16 11.25
CA ILE A 145 14.47 -17.20 12.29
C ILE A 145 15.65 -16.31 12.66
N LYS A 146 16.82 -16.90 12.86
CA LYS A 146 18.05 -16.17 13.15
C LYS A 146 18.38 -15.16 12.05
N GLU A 147 18.43 -15.61 10.78
CA GLU A 147 18.67 -14.76 9.60
C GLU A 147 17.68 -13.57 9.57
N SER A 148 16.39 -13.83 9.77
CA SER A 148 15.37 -12.79 9.76
C SER A 148 15.49 -11.78 10.92
N CYS A 149 15.92 -12.24 12.10
CA CYS A 149 16.19 -11.36 13.25
C CYS A 149 17.41 -10.47 13.02
N GLU A 150 18.49 -11.02 12.43
CA GLU A 150 19.67 -10.26 12.06
C GLU A 150 19.36 -9.16 11.06
N MET A 151 18.53 -9.45 10.02
CA MET A 151 18.08 -8.46 9.04
C MET A 151 17.35 -7.27 9.66
N VAL A 152 16.66 -7.46 10.78
CA VAL A 152 15.93 -6.38 11.47
C VAL A 152 16.68 -5.83 12.70
N ASN A 153 17.96 -6.18 12.86
CA ASN A 153 18.80 -5.78 14.00
C ASN A 153 18.20 -6.19 15.37
N MET A 154 17.66 -7.41 15.45
CA MET A 154 17.14 -7.98 16.70
C MET A 154 18.02 -9.14 17.17
N ARG A 155 18.29 -9.20 18.48
CA ARG A 155 19.08 -10.29 19.09
C ARG A 155 18.25 -11.56 19.18
N VAL A 156 18.86 -12.69 18.87
CA VAL A 156 18.23 -14.02 18.89
C VAL A 156 17.77 -14.42 20.30
N GLU A 157 18.47 -13.97 21.34
CA GLU A 157 18.11 -14.24 22.74
C GLU A 157 16.72 -13.68 23.09
N TYR A 158 16.25 -12.66 22.38
CA TYR A 158 14.94 -12.06 22.58
C TYR A 158 13.77 -12.94 22.12
N LEU A 159 14.01 -13.96 21.31
CA LEU A 159 13.00 -14.91 20.84
C LEU A 159 12.27 -15.66 21.98
N GLN A 160 12.92 -15.77 23.16
CA GLN A 160 12.32 -16.41 24.34
C GLN A 160 11.36 -15.51 25.12
N ARG A 161 11.30 -14.22 24.78
CA ARG A 161 10.45 -13.24 25.44
C ARG A 161 9.03 -13.24 24.88
N TYR A 162 8.11 -12.66 25.66
CA TYR A 162 6.74 -12.42 25.26
C TYR A 162 6.57 -11.04 24.60
N PRO A 163 5.55 -10.85 23.75
CA PRO A 163 5.35 -9.57 23.04
C PRO A 163 5.26 -8.34 23.96
N HIS A 164 4.70 -8.47 25.16
CA HIS A 164 4.55 -7.36 26.10
C HIS A 164 5.88 -6.86 26.71
N GLU A 165 6.97 -7.64 26.58
CA GLU A 165 8.30 -7.27 27.06
C GLU A 165 9.08 -6.38 26.08
N PHE A 166 8.48 -6.01 24.93
CA PHE A 166 9.12 -5.22 23.89
C PHE A 166 8.48 -3.84 23.73
N SER A 167 9.30 -2.85 23.34
CA SER A 167 8.79 -1.55 22.90
C SER A 167 8.02 -1.65 21.59
N GLY A 168 7.21 -0.64 21.23
CA GLY A 168 6.48 -0.59 19.97
C GLY A 168 7.37 -0.80 18.75
N GLY A 169 8.50 -0.10 18.67
CA GLY A 169 9.46 -0.26 17.58
C GLY A 169 10.14 -1.63 17.53
N GLN A 170 10.41 -2.26 18.67
CA GLN A 170 10.93 -3.62 18.71
C GLN A 170 9.89 -4.64 18.22
N ARG A 171 8.62 -4.50 18.63
CA ARG A 171 7.53 -5.34 18.11
C ARG A 171 7.37 -5.19 16.61
N GLN A 172 7.49 -3.96 16.09
CA GLN A 172 7.43 -3.71 14.66
C GLN A 172 8.57 -4.41 13.92
N ARG A 173 9.81 -4.35 14.44
CA ARG A 173 10.95 -5.11 13.88
C ARG A 173 10.69 -6.61 13.87
N LEU A 174 10.12 -7.15 14.94
CA LEU A 174 9.77 -8.58 15.04
C LEU A 174 8.64 -8.96 14.08
N ALA A 175 7.65 -8.09 13.85
CA ALA A 175 6.62 -8.32 12.83
C ALA A 175 7.21 -8.34 11.41
N ILE A 176 8.17 -7.47 11.14
CA ILE A 176 8.94 -7.49 9.87
C ILE A 176 9.75 -8.80 9.77
N ALA A 177 10.48 -9.19 10.83
CA ALA A 177 11.26 -10.44 10.85
C ALA A 177 10.38 -11.66 10.57
N ARG A 178 9.19 -11.73 11.17
CA ARG A 178 8.21 -12.80 10.92
C ARG A 178 7.83 -12.92 9.45
N CYS A 179 7.61 -11.80 8.77
CA CYS A 179 7.32 -11.79 7.33
C CYS A 179 8.53 -12.21 6.51
N LEU A 180 9.74 -11.75 6.88
CA LEU A 180 10.99 -12.06 6.16
C LEU A 180 11.41 -13.52 6.28
N ALA A 181 11.08 -14.20 7.38
CA ALA A 181 11.49 -15.58 7.66
C ALA A 181 11.12 -16.56 6.54
N ILE A 182 10.02 -16.35 5.84
CA ILE A 182 9.59 -17.19 4.71
C ILE A 182 10.14 -16.74 3.34
N LYS A 183 10.97 -15.69 3.30
CA LYS A 183 11.54 -15.09 2.07
C LYS A 183 10.46 -14.75 1.02
N PRO A 184 9.57 -13.79 1.30
CA PRO A 184 8.53 -13.36 0.37
C PRO A 184 9.14 -12.61 -0.83
N GLU A 185 8.35 -12.45 -1.91
CA GLU A 185 8.68 -11.62 -3.07
C GLU A 185 8.03 -10.23 -2.98
N LEU A 186 6.91 -10.13 -2.26
CA LEU A 186 6.16 -8.90 -2.04
C LEU A 186 5.72 -8.76 -0.58
N ILE A 187 5.96 -7.61 0.02
CA ILE A 187 5.39 -7.24 1.33
C ILE A 187 4.45 -6.04 1.16
N ILE A 188 3.24 -6.17 1.67
CA ILE A 188 2.26 -5.10 1.79
C ILE A 188 2.37 -4.54 3.21
N ALA A 189 2.85 -3.32 3.33
CA ALA A 189 3.08 -2.63 4.59
C ALA A 189 1.97 -1.59 4.83
N ASP A 190 0.98 -1.91 5.66
CA ASP A 190 -0.20 -1.08 5.89
C ASP A 190 -0.01 -0.20 7.12
N GLU A 191 0.31 1.07 6.91
CA GLU A 191 0.52 2.11 7.94
C GLU A 191 1.43 1.69 9.10
N ILE A 192 2.46 0.90 8.81
CA ILE A 192 3.29 0.19 9.79
C ILE A 192 4.12 1.10 10.72
N VAL A 193 4.16 2.40 10.47
CA VAL A 193 4.91 3.38 11.28
C VAL A 193 4.00 4.41 11.95
N SER A 194 2.69 4.44 11.65
CA SER A 194 1.76 5.49 12.11
C SER A 194 1.59 5.58 13.63
N ALA A 195 1.76 4.46 14.33
CA ALA A 195 1.63 4.37 15.79
C ALA A 195 2.97 4.52 16.55
N LEU A 196 4.05 4.90 15.86
CA LEU A 196 5.40 4.99 16.43
C LEU A 196 5.86 6.44 16.53
N ASP A 197 6.75 6.72 17.50
CA ASP A 197 7.43 8.01 17.61
C ASP A 197 8.27 8.32 16.38
N VAL A 198 8.40 9.61 16.02
CA VAL A 198 9.09 10.07 14.79
C VAL A 198 10.50 9.48 14.64
N SER A 199 11.27 9.41 15.73
CA SER A 199 12.62 8.84 15.71
C SER A 199 12.63 7.34 15.39
N ILE A 200 11.66 6.60 15.91
CA ILE A 200 11.48 5.16 15.66
C ILE A 200 10.94 4.94 14.25
N GLN A 201 10.02 5.77 13.77
CA GLN A 201 9.55 5.76 12.38
C GLN A 201 10.72 5.82 11.40
N ALA A 202 11.62 6.82 11.57
CA ALA A 202 12.80 6.98 10.72
C ALA A 202 13.69 5.73 10.70
N GLN A 203 13.88 5.08 11.86
CA GLN A 203 14.66 3.84 11.96
C GLN A 203 14.01 2.68 11.19
N ILE A 204 12.68 2.48 11.32
CA ILE A 204 11.95 1.42 10.62
C ILE A 204 11.95 1.67 9.11
N ILE A 205 11.74 2.92 8.68
CA ILE A 205 11.77 3.31 7.28
C ILE A 205 13.15 3.03 6.65
N ASN A 206 14.25 3.42 7.32
CA ASN A 206 15.60 3.15 6.86
C ASN A 206 15.90 1.65 6.81
N LEU A 207 15.42 0.88 7.79
CA LEU A 207 15.53 -0.57 7.81
C LEU A 207 14.85 -1.21 6.59
N LEU A 208 13.62 -0.81 6.27
CA LEU A 208 12.90 -1.33 5.10
C LEU A 208 13.62 -1.00 3.78
N ARG A 209 14.15 0.21 3.64
CA ARG A 209 14.95 0.60 2.47
C ARG A 209 16.25 -0.21 2.38
N GLN A 210 16.89 -0.51 3.50
CA GLN A 210 18.06 -1.37 3.52
C GLN A 210 17.70 -2.78 3.05
N ILE A 211 16.68 -3.39 3.65
CA ILE A 211 16.18 -4.73 3.28
C ILE A 211 15.86 -4.78 1.78
N GLN A 212 15.12 -3.80 1.28
CA GLN A 212 14.75 -3.71 -0.13
C GLN A 212 15.99 -3.71 -1.05
N ARG A 213 17.01 -2.91 -0.71
CA ARG A 213 18.26 -2.82 -1.51
C ARG A 213 19.10 -4.11 -1.48
N GLU A 214 19.14 -4.77 -0.32
CA GLU A 214 19.94 -5.97 -0.12
C GLU A 214 19.31 -7.23 -0.71
N THR A 215 17.97 -7.32 -0.65
CA THR A 215 17.23 -8.52 -1.05
C THR A 215 16.54 -8.43 -2.40
N GLY A 216 16.31 -7.21 -2.93
CA GLY A 216 15.46 -7.00 -4.10
C GLY A 216 13.97 -7.22 -3.84
N LEU A 217 13.54 -7.25 -2.58
CA LEU A 217 12.16 -7.43 -2.16
C LEU A 217 11.27 -6.29 -2.68
N SER A 218 10.07 -6.63 -3.15
CA SER A 218 9.09 -5.64 -3.59
C SER A 218 8.19 -5.22 -2.43
N PHE A 219 7.74 -3.94 -2.42
CA PHE A 219 6.86 -3.41 -1.39
C PHE A 219 5.67 -2.66 -1.97
N VAL A 220 4.50 -2.84 -1.35
CA VAL A 220 3.39 -1.87 -1.38
C VAL A 220 3.39 -1.17 -0.02
N PHE A 221 3.75 0.09 0.02
CA PHE A 221 3.88 0.87 1.24
C PHE A 221 2.69 1.83 1.39
N ILE A 222 1.75 1.50 2.26
CA ILE A 222 0.55 2.31 2.51
C ILE A 222 0.85 3.29 3.64
N THR A 223 0.63 4.59 3.40
CA THR A 223 0.81 5.64 4.39
C THR A 223 -0.07 6.85 4.08
N HIS A 224 -0.36 7.66 5.08
CA HIS A 224 -0.95 9.00 4.90
C HIS A 224 0.12 10.11 4.88
N ASP A 225 1.38 9.78 5.18
CA ASP A 225 2.50 10.74 5.17
C ASP A 225 3.18 10.75 3.80
N VAL A 226 3.02 11.86 3.08
CA VAL A 226 3.58 12.09 1.74
C VAL A 226 5.11 12.15 1.77
N ALA A 227 5.71 12.71 2.83
CA ALA A 227 7.17 12.81 2.94
C ALA A 227 7.79 11.40 3.08
N VAL A 228 7.16 10.56 3.90
CA VAL A 228 7.54 9.14 4.03
C VAL A 228 7.35 8.41 2.71
N ALA A 229 6.21 8.58 2.04
CA ALA A 229 5.93 7.95 0.75
C ALA A 229 6.98 8.29 -0.31
N ARG A 230 7.39 9.58 -0.41
CA ARG A 230 8.46 10.04 -1.31
C ARG A 230 9.82 9.42 -0.95
N TYR A 231 10.09 9.26 0.33
CA TYR A 231 11.39 8.77 0.79
C TYR A 231 11.57 7.28 0.53
N VAL A 232 10.52 6.46 0.67
CA VAL A 232 10.61 4.99 0.51
C VAL A 232 10.26 4.53 -0.90
N GLY A 233 9.34 5.23 -1.56
CA GLY A 233 8.76 4.83 -2.85
C GLY A 233 9.69 5.07 -4.03
N HIS A 234 9.55 4.21 -5.04
CA HIS A 234 10.03 4.46 -6.39
C HIS A 234 8.93 5.13 -7.21
N ARG A 235 7.69 4.63 -7.09
CA ARG A 235 6.47 5.27 -7.59
C ARG A 235 5.50 5.51 -6.44
N ILE A 236 4.59 6.46 -6.67
CA ILE A 236 3.51 6.79 -5.73
C ILE A 236 2.19 6.66 -6.46
N ALA A 237 1.26 5.91 -5.88
CA ALA A 237 -0.13 5.84 -6.30
C ALA A 237 -0.98 6.67 -5.34
N VAL A 238 -1.66 7.68 -5.87
CA VAL A 238 -2.53 8.58 -5.12
C VAL A 238 -3.96 8.06 -5.21
N MET A 239 -4.57 7.78 -4.07
CA MET A 239 -5.96 7.27 -3.99
C MET A 239 -6.92 8.34 -3.48
N TYR A 240 -8.08 8.42 -4.12
CA TYR A 240 -9.20 9.22 -3.68
C TYR A 240 -10.51 8.43 -3.85
N LEU A 241 -11.31 8.35 -2.79
CA LEU A 241 -12.64 7.76 -2.76
C LEU A 241 -12.74 6.42 -3.54
N GLY A 242 -11.89 5.46 -3.15
CA GLY A 242 -11.86 4.10 -3.71
C GLY A 242 -11.21 3.95 -5.09
N SER A 243 -10.56 4.98 -5.62
CA SER A 243 -9.92 4.95 -6.95
C SER A 243 -8.50 5.48 -6.90
N VAL A 244 -7.65 4.98 -7.79
CA VAL A 244 -6.35 5.58 -8.06
C VAL A 244 -6.56 6.75 -9.04
N VAL A 245 -6.14 7.94 -8.65
CA VAL A 245 -6.30 9.16 -9.43
C VAL A 245 -5.02 9.58 -10.14
N GLU A 246 -3.86 9.19 -9.62
CA GLU A 246 -2.57 9.45 -10.23
C GLU A 246 -1.54 8.43 -9.77
N ILE A 247 -0.65 8.00 -10.67
CA ILE A 247 0.54 7.19 -10.38
C ILE A 247 1.72 7.92 -11.00
N LEU A 248 2.78 8.19 -10.21
CA LEU A 248 3.92 8.93 -10.71
C LEU A 248 5.22 8.52 -10.00
N PRO A 249 6.40 8.77 -10.62
CA PRO A 249 7.68 8.57 -9.96
C PRO A 249 7.77 9.39 -8.67
N ALA A 250 8.26 8.80 -7.58
CA ALA A 250 8.37 9.52 -6.30
C ALA A 250 9.28 10.76 -6.38
N GLY A 251 10.30 10.71 -7.25
CA GLY A 251 11.20 11.83 -7.52
C GLY A 251 10.55 12.98 -8.31
N ALA A 252 9.45 12.73 -9.00
CA ALA A 252 8.72 13.75 -9.77
C ALA A 252 7.88 14.67 -8.89
N LEU A 253 7.63 14.30 -7.64
CA LEU A 253 6.88 15.12 -6.67
C LEU A 253 7.75 16.23 -6.08
N PRO A 254 7.20 17.43 -5.85
CA PRO A 254 5.83 17.87 -6.14
C PRO A 254 5.66 18.49 -7.54
N GLN A 255 6.72 18.60 -8.34
CA GLN A 255 6.77 19.46 -9.54
C GLN A 255 5.88 18.95 -10.67
N ASN A 256 5.78 17.64 -10.85
CA ASN A 256 5.10 17.02 -11.99
C ASN A 256 3.70 16.47 -11.63
N ALA A 257 3.16 16.76 -10.46
CA ALA A 257 1.79 16.34 -10.12
C ALA A 257 0.79 17.03 -11.08
N GLU A 258 -0.09 16.23 -11.69
CA GLU A 258 -1.06 16.72 -12.68
C GLU A 258 -2.50 16.69 -12.16
N HIS A 259 -2.85 15.71 -11.29
CA HIS A 259 -4.20 15.65 -10.77
C HIS A 259 -4.45 16.76 -9.73
N PRO A 260 -5.53 17.56 -9.83
CA PRO A 260 -5.81 18.64 -8.89
C PRO A 260 -5.87 18.21 -7.42
N TYR A 261 -6.29 16.99 -7.12
CA TYR A 261 -6.27 16.44 -5.77
C TYR A 261 -4.82 16.18 -5.29
N THR A 262 -3.96 15.61 -6.14
CA THR A 262 -2.55 15.38 -5.80
C THR A 262 -1.85 16.70 -5.50
N ILE A 263 -2.07 17.71 -6.32
CA ILE A 263 -1.50 19.06 -6.13
C ILE A 263 -1.96 19.65 -4.79
N ALA A 264 -3.25 19.54 -4.47
CA ALA A 264 -3.78 20.03 -3.20
C ALA A 264 -3.22 19.25 -2.00
N LEU A 265 -3.15 17.91 -2.09
CA LEU A 265 -2.56 17.06 -1.05
C LEU A 265 -1.09 17.43 -0.77
N LEU A 266 -0.32 17.73 -1.82
CA LEU A 266 1.08 18.13 -1.73
C LEU A 266 1.26 19.56 -1.19
N SER A 267 0.30 20.45 -1.44
CA SER A 267 0.36 21.84 -0.96
C SER A 267 0.25 21.92 0.57
N ALA A 268 -0.36 20.93 1.20
CA ALA A 268 -0.49 20.84 2.66
C ALA A 268 0.78 20.29 3.35
N VAL A 269 1.75 19.76 2.58
CA VAL A 269 3.02 19.23 3.15
C VAL A 269 4.02 20.37 3.32
N PRO A 270 4.51 20.63 4.55
CA PRO A 270 5.55 21.62 4.78
C PRO A 270 6.84 21.26 4.02
N ASP A 271 7.28 22.11 3.12
CA ASP A 271 8.56 21.94 2.41
C ASP A 271 9.63 22.80 3.07
N MET A 272 10.57 22.15 3.77
CA MET A 272 11.66 22.83 4.47
C MET A 272 12.69 23.48 3.52
N ASN A 273 12.65 23.19 2.21
CA ASN A 273 13.63 23.67 1.23
C ASN A 273 13.14 24.86 0.39
N LEU A 274 11.89 25.26 0.48
CA LEU A 274 11.38 26.39 -0.29
C LEU A 274 11.31 27.65 0.59
N GLN A 275 12.20 28.61 0.29
CA GLN A 275 12.18 29.97 0.86
C GLN A 275 10.97 30.82 0.42
N GLY A 276 9.97 30.23 -0.23
CA GLY A 276 8.74 30.88 -0.68
C GLY A 276 7.51 30.31 0.03
N LYS A 277 6.60 31.16 0.49
CA LYS A 277 5.28 30.75 0.98
C LYS A 277 4.53 30.08 -0.16
N LYS A 278 4.57 28.75 -0.27
CA LYS A 278 3.59 28.02 -1.09
C LYS A 278 2.20 28.38 -0.57
N LYS A 279 1.34 28.81 -1.47
CA LYS A 279 -0.04 29.08 -1.13
C LYS A 279 -0.72 27.72 -0.93
N GLU A 280 -1.08 27.38 0.30
CA GLU A 280 -1.83 26.17 0.60
C GLU A 280 -3.15 26.18 -0.18
N ILE A 281 -3.40 25.11 -0.91
CA ILE A 281 -4.65 24.94 -1.64
C ILE A 281 -5.64 24.28 -0.68
N VAL A 282 -6.46 25.12 -0.06
CA VAL A 282 -7.55 24.66 0.80
C VAL A 282 -8.65 24.05 -0.05
N LEU A 283 -8.82 22.74 0.01
CA LEU A 283 -9.91 22.04 -0.65
C LEU A 283 -11.24 22.43 0.04
N GLN A 284 -12.18 22.98 -0.73
CA GLN A 284 -13.51 23.32 -0.22
C GLN A 284 -14.42 22.07 -0.19
N GLY A 285 -15.27 21.99 0.81
CA GLY A 285 -16.26 20.93 0.97
C GLY A 285 -15.70 19.68 1.67
N GLU A 286 -16.61 18.83 2.12
CA GLU A 286 -16.31 17.56 2.77
C GLU A 286 -16.05 16.46 1.74
N VAL A 287 -15.32 15.40 2.18
CA VAL A 287 -15.15 14.20 1.35
C VAL A 287 -16.52 13.55 1.14
N PRO A 288 -16.95 13.30 -0.10
CA PRO A 288 -18.22 12.64 -0.35
C PRO A 288 -18.31 11.27 0.35
N SER A 289 -19.53 10.90 0.72
CA SER A 289 -19.75 9.56 1.27
C SER A 289 -19.44 8.50 0.20
N PRO A 290 -18.69 7.42 0.55
CA PRO A 290 -18.46 6.32 -0.37
C PRO A 290 -19.74 5.52 -0.69
N ILE A 291 -20.86 5.79 0.01
CA ILE A 291 -22.19 5.24 -0.31
C ILE A 291 -22.78 5.97 -1.52
N ASP A 292 -22.65 7.32 -1.54
CA ASP A 292 -23.21 8.21 -2.55
C ASP A 292 -22.10 8.88 -3.36
N ALA A 293 -21.14 8.07 -3.83
CA ALA A 293 -20.03 8.56 -4.63
C ALA A 293 -20.52 9.18 -5.95
N PRO A 294 -19.91 10.31 -6.43
CA PRO A 294 -20.24 10.91 -7.71
C PRO A 294 -20.19 9.91 -8.86
N SER A 295 -21.13 10.00 -9.79
CA SER A 295 -21.21 9.10 -10.96
C SER A 295 -20.07 9.30 -11.96
N GLY A 296 -19.57 10.54 -12.06
CA GLY A 296 -18.41 10.91 -12.88
C GLY A 296 -17.09 10.85 -12.13
N CYS A 297 -16.27 11.89 -12.26
CA CYS A 297 -15.01 12.01 -11.53
C CYS A 297 -15.30 12.08 -10.02
N ALA A 298 -14.67 11.18 -9.25
CA ALA A 298 -14.87 11.10 -7.80
C ALA A 298 -14.50 12.41 -7.08
N PHE A 299 -13.55 13.17 -7.62
CA PHE A 299 -13.10 14.46 -7.07
C PHE A 299 -13.93 15.67 -7.54
N SER A 300 -14.91 15.49 -8.43
CA SER A 300 -15.65 16.59 -9.07
C SER A 300 -16.31 17.57 -8.09
N THR A 301 -16.74 17.13 -6.92
CA THR A 301 -17.39 17.97 -5.88
C THR A 301 -16.44 18.91 -5.15
N ARG A 302 -15.14 18.65 -5.19
CA ARG A 302 -14.09 19.42 -4.49
C ARG A 302 -13.05 20.03 -5.45
N CYS A 303 -13.18 19.72 -6.76
CA CYS A 303 -12.20 20.13 -7.76
C CYS A 303 -12.43 21.61 -8.16
N PRO A 304 -11.43 22.50 -7.99
CA PRO A 304 -11.54 23.89 -8.42
C PRO A 304 -11.58 24.05 -9.95
N TYR A 305 -11.24 23.00 -10.69
CA TYR A 305 -11.21 22.98 -12.17
C TYR A 305 -12.28 22.06 -12.75
N VAL A 306 -13.39 21.83 -12.03
CA VAL A 306 -14.45 20.93 -12.46
C VAL A 306 -15.08 21.41 -13.78
N MET A 307 -15.24 20.46 -14.72
CA MET A 307 -15.91 20.64 -16.02
C MET A 307 -17.20 19.83 -16.06
N ASP A 308 -18.10 20.11 -17.00
CA ASP A 308 -19.37 19.36 -17.11
C ASP A 308 -19.15 17.86 -17.35
N ILE A 309 -18.13 17.50 -18.13
CA ILE A 309 -17.75 16.10 -18.34
C ILE A 309 -17.38 15.39 -17.03
N CYS A 310 -16.78 16.11 -16.08
CA CYS A 310 -16.41 15.54 -14.77
C CYS A 310 -17.62 15.09 -13.95
N LYS A 311 -18.82 15.64 -14.22
CA LYS A 311 -20.06 15.28 -13.52
C LYS A 311 -20.70 14.00 -14.05
N ILE A 312 -20.43 13.66 -15.33
CA ILE A 312 -21.11 12.59 -16.06
C ILE A 312 -20.21 11.40 -16.43
N ALA A 313 -18.91 11.64 -16.65
CA ALA A 313 -17.96 10.61 -17.07
C ALA A 313 -16.84 10.44 -16.05
N ARG A 314 -16.48 9.19 -15.77
CA ARG A 314 -15.34 8.85 -14.93
C ARG A 314 -14.06 8.87 -15.76
N PRO A 315 -13.02 9.62 -15.36
CA PRO A 315 -11.75 9.56 -16.07
C PRO A 315 -11.08 8.22 -15.81
N VAL A 316 -10.38 7.70 -16.82
CA VAL A 316 -9.53 6.51 -16.74
C VAL A 316 -8.07 6.93 -16.63
N LEU A 317 -7.23 6.08 -16.04
CA LEU A 317 -5.80 6.31 -16.03
C LEU A 317 -5.26 6.36 -17.48
N ARG A 318 -4.59 7.44 -17.82
CA ARG A 318 -3.90 7.66 -19.10
C ARG A 318 -2.50 8.16 -18.81
N LEU A 319 -1.61 8.10 -19.80
CA LEU A 319 -0.29 8.74 -19.67
C LEU A 319 -0.46 10.21 -19.32
N ALA A 320 0.38 10.68 -18.42
CA ALA A 320 0.46 12.07 -18.03
C ALA A 320 1.01 12.94 -19.18
N TYR A 321 0.89 14.24 -19.04
CA TYR A 321 1.31 15.20 -20.06
C TYR A 321 2.83 15.21 -20.27
N ASP A 322 3.62 14.88 -19.23
CA ASP A 322 5.08 14.77 -19.30
C ASP A 322 5.59 13.57 -20.11
N THR A 323 4.67 12.70 -20.57
CA THR A 323 4.95 11.50 -21.37
C THR A 323 5.86 10.45 -20.73
N ASP A 324 6.16 10.56 -19.44
CA ASP A 324 6.85 9.52 -18.69
C ASP A 324 5.96 8.26 -18.64
N PRO A 325 6.39 7.09 -19.12
CA PRO A 325 5.56 5.89 -19.14
C PRO A 325 5.16 5.39 -17.75
N SER A 326 5.86 5.81 -16.72
CA SER A 326 5.54 5.51 -15.32
C SER A 326 4.58 6.51 -14.67
N HIS A 327 4.26 7.61 -15.37
CA HIS A 327 3.34 8.65 -14.90
C HIS A 327 1.98 8.53 -15.59
N GLN A 328 0.94 8.26 -14.79
CA GLN A 328 -0.43 8.10 -15.26
C GLN A 328 -1.38 8.95 -14.41
N VAL A 329 -2.38 9.54 -15.04
CA VAL A 329 -3.35 10.41 -14.39
C VAL A 329 -4.78 10.11 -14.84
N ALA A 330 -5.72 10.06 -13.91
CA ALA A 330 -7.14 9.91 -14.16
C ALA A 330 -7.85 11.28 -14.05
N CYS A 331 -7.64 12.13 -15.05
CA CYS A 331 -8.21 13.48 -15.12
C CYS A 331 -8.66 13.82 -16.54
N HIS A 332 -9.74 14.61 -16.66
CA HIS A 332 -10.22 15.14 -17.95
C HIS A 332 -9.51 16.41 -18.39
N LEU A 333 -8.72 17.05 -17.51
CA LEU A 333 -7.87 18.17 -17.90
C LEU A 333 -6.80 17.71 -18.90
N GLU A 334 -6.67 18.45 -20.00
CA GLU A 334 -5.63 18.18 -21.01
C GLU A 334 -4.24 18.59 -20.51
N LYS A 335 -4.16 19.59 -19.66
CA LYS A 335 -2.93 20.11 -19.07
C LYS A 335 -3.08 20.27 -17.56
N PRO A 336 -1.99 20.05 -16.79
CA PRO A 336 -2.02 20.32 -15.37
C PRO A 336 -2.34 21.78 -15.10
N PRO A 337 -3.00 22.10 -13.98
CA PRO A 337 -3.25 23.50 -13.61
C PRO A 337 -1.94 24.22 -13.37
N ILE A 338 -1.68 25.27 -14.18
CA ILE A 338 -0.46 26.07 -14.08
C ILE A 338 -0.53 26.95 -12.84
N GLY A 339 0.47 26.88 -11.96
CA GLY A 339 0.65 27.82 -10.84
C GLY A 339 -0.03 27.39 -9.53
N ALA A 340 -0.23 26.11 -9.29
CA ALA A 340 -0.59 25.60 -7.97
C ALA A 340 0.60 25.43 -7.05
#